data_44ce618985a5a38ad0e148bd216e4739
#
_entry.id   44ce618985a5a38ad0e148bd216e4739
#
_cell.length_a   1.000
_cell.length_b   1.000
_cell.length_c   1.000
_cell.angle_alpha   90.00
_cell.angle_beta   90.00
_cell.angle_gamma   90.00
#
_symmetry.space_group_name_H-M   'P 1'
#
loop_
_entity.id
_entity.type
_entity.pdbx_description
1 polymer ?
#
loop_
_entity_poly.entity_id
_entity_poly.type
_entity_poly.pdbx_seq_one_letter_code
_entity_poly.pdbx_strand_id
1 'polypeptide(L)'
;MYRIESKIDTSSSEFKQNQEAMKNSIATLRERLGQVKLGGPEKSRTRHVERKKLLVRDRLEKLFDKNTPFLELSPLAGYDMYENQAPAAGMVTGVGVVHGREVLVVANDATVKGGTYFPMTIKKHVRAQEVAMENRLPCVYLVDSGGIFLPYQSGTFPDKEHFGRIFYNQARLSAMGIPQVAVVMGSCTAGGAYVPAMSDETVIVRQQGTIFIGGPPLVKAATGEEVTDEELGGADVHCRISGVADHYALNDEDAIKITRNIIENVVKEKKFELNRDEPEDPYYDPEEIYGVVPPDVRKPYDIREVIARIVDGSRFQEFKELYGQTIVTGFARIHGYPVGILGNNGVLFSESSMKAAHFIELCTIRKIPLVFLQNITGFIVGRQYEHGGIARDGAKMVHAVANADVPKLTVIVGGSYGAGNYGMCGRAYGPRLLWMWPNAKICVMGGEQAADVLATVKVKQLEKAGKKLTQEKIDEIRKPILDKYEQEASPYYSTARLWDDGVIDPAETRDLLGLGIAMSLNADIPDQKYGVFRM
;
A
#
# COMPACT_ATOMS: atom_id res chain seq x y z
N MET A 1 18.07 11.60 -23.80
CA MET A 1 17.71 12.30 -22.55
C MET A 1 18.94 12.99 -22.00
N TYR A 2 18.79 14.19 -21.43
CA TYR A 2 19.89 14.94 -20.83
C TYR A 2 20.00 14.59 -19.35
N ARG A 3 21.23 14.64 -18.79
CA ARG A 3 21.43 14.49 -17.36
C ARG A 3 20.96 15.76 -16.65
N ILE A 4 20.22 15.61 -15.58
CA ILE A 4 19.86 16.73 -14.69
C ILE A 4 21.15 17.22 -14.03
N GLU A 5 21.41 18.52 -14.09
CA GLU A 5 22.49 19.15 -13.33
C GLU A 5 21.95 19.56 -11.95
N SER A 6 22.39 18.86 -10.90
CA SER A 6 21.99 19.17 -9.53
C SER A 6 22.54 20.54 -9.11
N LYS A 7 21.69 21.32 -8.46
CA LYS A 7 22.04 22.62 -7.86
C LYS A 7 22.26 22.51 -6.34
N ILE A 8 22.20 21.30 -5.81
CA ILE A 8 22.34 21.05 -4.37
C ILE A 8 23.79 21.12 -3.96
N ASP A 9 24.09 21.96 -2.96
CA ASP A 9 25.35 21.98 -2.25
C ASP A 9 25.28 21.07 -1.02
N THR A 10 25.82 19.84 -1.16
CA THR A 10 25.85 18.83 -0.10
C THR A 10 26.72 19.23 1.10
N SER A 11 27.57 20.26 0.95
CA SER A 11 28.39 20.80 2.05
C SER A 11 27.66 21.84 2.91
N SER A 12 26.53 22.40 2.42
CA SER A 12 25.78 23.46 3.07
C SER A 12 25.22 23.04 4.43
N SER A 13 25.05 24.02 5.32
CA SER A 13 24.45 23.77 6.63
C SER A 13 22.98 23.34 6.52
N GLU A 14 22.24 23.89 5.56
CA GLU A 14 20.85 23.53 5.33
C GLU A 14 20.71 22.07 4.90
N PHE A 15 21.52 21.62 3.93
CA PHE A 15 21.55 20.23 3.51
C PHE A 15 21.81 19.27 4.68
N LYS A 16 22.80 19.57 5.51
CA LYS A 16 23.15 18.75 6.68
C LYS A 16 22.03 18.71 7.72
N GLN A 17 21.36 19.83 7.98
CA GLN A 17 20.22 19.88 8.89
C GLN A 17 19.04 19.05 8.36
N ASN A 18 18.71 19.16 7.08
CA ASN A 18 17.66 18.37 6.45
C ASN A 18 18.01 16.87 6.52
N GLN A 19 19.26 16.52 6.20
CA GLN A 19 19.75 15.14 6.23
C GLN A 19 19.63 14.53 7.63
N GLU A 20 20.03 15.26 8.67
CA GLU A 20 19.91 14.80 10.05
C GLU A 20 18.43 14.60 10.45
N ALA A 21 17.56 15.54 10.14
CA ALA A 21 16.14 15.44 10.43
C ALA A 21 15.50 14.23 9.72
N MET A 22 15.84 14.01 8.45
CA MET A 22 15.33 12.85 7.70
C MET A 22 15.87 11.53 8.27
N LYS A 23 17.16 11.45 8.60
CA LYS A 23 17.75 10.26 9.23
C LYS A 23 17.07 9.92 10.56
N ASN A 24 16.72 10.91 11.38
CA ASN A 24 15.95 10.71 12.61
C ASN A 24 14.54 10.15 12.32
N SER A 25 13.89 10.66 11.28
CA SER A 25 12.57 10.15 10.85
C SER A 25 12.66 8.71 10.34
N ILE A 26 13.72 8.37 9.61
CA ILE A 26 13.99 7.00 9.12
C ILE A 26 14.31 6.07 10.30
N ALA A 27 15.10 6.52 11.28
CA ALA A 27 15.37 5.73 12.49
C ALA A 27 14.08 5.38 13.23
N THR A 28 13.15 6.35 13.37
CA THR A 28 11.82 6.11 13.94
C THR A 28 11.01 5.10 13.12
N LEU A 29 11.05 5.20 11.79
CA LEU A 29 10.39 4.24 10.91
C LEU A 29 10.95 2.83 11.10
N ARG A 30 12.27 2.68 11.10
CA ARG A 30 12.96 1.39 11.27
C ARG A 30 12.66 0.76 12.63
N GLU A 31 12.60 1.56 13.69
CA GLU A 31 12.20 1.10 15.03
C GLU A 31 10.78 0.54 15.01
N ARG A 32 9.81 1.29 14.47
CA ARG A 32 8.40 0.86 14.37
C ARG A 32 8.25 -0.40 13.53
N LEU A 33 8.92 -0.48 12.39
CA LEU A 33 8.96 -1.67 11.55
C LEU A 33 9.58 -2.87 12.29
N GLY A 34 10.66 -2.65 13.06
CA GLY A 34 11.27 -3.68 13.90
C GLY A 34 10.30 -4.23 14.94
N GLN A 35 9.54 -3.36 15.59
CA GLN A 35 8.54 -3.75 16.59
C GLN A 35 7.43 -4.60 15.99
N VAL A 36 6.82 -4.17 14.88
CA VAL A 36 5.70 -4.92 14.28
C VAL A 36 6.16 -6.24 13.63
N LYS A 37 7.40 -6.32 13.17
CA LYS A 37 7.99 -7.56 12.61
C LYS A 37 8.15 -8.66 13.65
N LEU A 38 8.16 -8.36 14.93
CA LEU A 38 8.17 -9.37 15.99
C LEU A 38 6.85 -10.15 16.06
N GLY A 39 5.75 -9.60 15.56
CA GLY A 39 4.43 -10.21 15.65
C GLY A 39 3.81 -10.10 17.03
N GLY A 40 3.19 -11.18 17.51
CA GLY A 40 2.53 -11.21 18.81
C GLY A 40 3.48 -11.19 20.02
N PRO A 41 2.92 -11.15 21.25
CA PRO A 41 3.71 -11.16 22.48
C PRO A 41 4.65 -12.37 22.57
N GLU A 42 5.78 -12.19 23.24
CA GLU A 42 6.81 -13.23 23.40
C GLU A 42 6.24 -14.58 23.86
N LYS A 43 5.37 -14.59 24.88
CA LYS A 43 4.68 -15.80 25.35
C LYS A 43 3.93 -16.54 24.24
N SER A 44 3.28 -15.79 23.33
CA SER A 44 2.55 -16.38 22.20
C SER A 44 3.50 -16.96 21.16
N ARG A 45 4.61 -16.27 20.89
CA ARG A 45 5.66 -16.73 19.96
C ARG A 45 6.33 -17.99 20.48
N THR A 46 6.74 -18.02 21.77
CA THR A 46 7.32 -19.19 22.42
C THR A 46 6.41 -20.40 22.32
N ARG A 47 5.12 -20.24 22.73
CA ARG A 47 4.12 -21.30 22.63
C ARG A 47 3.91 -21.80 21.20
N HIS A 48 4.01 -20.92 20.20
CA HIS A 48 3.88 -21.26 18.78
C HIS A 48 5.02 -22.18 18.35
N VAL A 49 6.26 -21.82 18.69
CA VAL A 49 7.46 -22.61 18.38
C VAL A 49 7.49 -23.94 19.14
N GLU A 50 7.09 -23.97 20.42
CA GLU A 50 6.97 -25.21 21.22
C GLU A 50 6.02 -26.23 20.58
N ARG A 51 5.01 -25.73 19.81
CA ARG A 51 4.11 -26.59 19.02
C ARG A 51 4.71 -27.04 17.70
N LYS A 52 6.02 -26.83 17.47
CA LYS A 52 6.76 -27.16 16.25
C LYS A 52 6.24 -26.45 14.99
N LYS A 53 5.66 -25.27 15.16
CA LYS A 53 5.21 -24.40 14.06
C LYS A 53 6.26 -23.34 13.78
N LEU A 54 6.50 -23.04 12.52
CA LEU A 54 7.34 -21.92 12.09
C LEU A 54 6.61 -20.60 12.32
N LEU A 55 7.33 -19.55 12.72
CA LEU A 55 6.79 -18.20 12.72
C LEU A 55 6.44 -17.77 11.29
N VAL A 56 5.50 -16.83 11.16
CA VAL A 56 5.00 -16.42 9.84
C VAL A 56 6.11 -15.94 8.89
N ARG A 57 7.10 -15.21 9.42
CA ARG A 57 8.23 -14.70 8.61
C ARG A 57 9.19 -15.81 8.22
N ASP A 58 9.43 -16.79 9.08
CA ASP A 58 10.25 -17.98 8.76
C ASP A 58 9.57 -18.83 7.68
N ARG A 59 8.23 -18.92 7.70
CA ARG A 59 7.44 -19.57 6.62
C ARG A 59 7.68 -18.87 5.28
N LEU A 60 7.63 -17.53 5.26
CA LEU A 60 7.84 -16.74 4.04
C LEU A 60 9.28 -16.84 3.53
N GLU A 61 10.27 -16.77 4.42
CA GLU A 61 11.68 -16.93 4.05
C GLU A 61 11.95 -18.28 3.36
N LYS A 62 11.32 -19.37 3.83
CA LYS A 62 11.42 -20.68 3.22
C LYS A 62 10.60 -20.81 1.93
N LEU A 63 9.52 -20.05 1.77
CA LEU A 63 8.68 -20.05 0.59
C LEU A 63 9.36 -19.36 -0.59
N PHE A 64 10.01 -18.23 -0.36
CA PHE A 64 10.60 -17.41 -1.43
C PHE A 64 11.95 -17.97 -1.92
N ASP A 65 12.29 -17.60 -3.13
CA ASP A 65 13.59 -17.88 -3.71
C ASP A 65 14.67 -17.08 -2.98
N LYS A 66 15.81 -17.71 -2.73
CA LYS A 66 16.92 -17.04 -2.05
C LYS A 66 17.43 -15.86 -2.87
N ASN A 67 17.82 -14.80 -2.17
CA ASN A 67 18.37 -13.56 -2.76
C ASN A 67 17.38 -12.85 -3.71
N THR A 68 16.09 -13.05 -3.55
CA THR A 68 15.06 -12.28 -4.24
C THR A 68 14.41 -11.26 -3.30
N PRO A 69 13.96 -10.12 -3.82
CA PRO A 69 13.31 -9.11 -3.00
C PRO A 69 11.92 -9.57 -2.54
N PHE A 70 11.51 -9.11 -1.38
CA PHE A 70 10.15 -9.21 -0.88
C PHE A 70 9.55 -7.80 -0.74
N LEU A 71 8.58 -7.48 -1.56
CA LEU A 71 7.81 -6.24 -1.50
C LEU A 71 6.68 -6.38 -0.48
N GLU A 72 6.97 -6.10 0.80
CA GLU A 72 5.97 -6.18 1.86
C GLU A 72 4.95 -5.03 1.73
N LEU A 73 3.65 -5.35 1.78
CA LEU A 73 2.56 -4.39 1.70
C LEU A 73 2.05 -4.04 3.10
N SER A 74 1.91 -2.75 3.37
CA SER A 74 1.29 -2.20 4.59
C SER A 74 1.81 -2.84 5.89
N PRO A 75 3.13 -2.90 6.14
CA PRO A 75 3.68 -3.54 7.34
C PRO A 75 3.22 -2.88 8.64
N LEU A 76 2.87 -1.60 8.62
CA LEU A 76 2.36 -0.85 9.77
C LEU A 76 0.83 -0.77 9.84
N ALA A 77 0.10 -1.60 9.08
CA ALA A 77 -1.36 -1.66 9.19
C ALA A 77 -1.81 -1.97 10.63
N GLY A 78 -2.79 -1.22 11.12
CA GLY A 78 -3.29 -1.35 12.49
C GLY A 78 -2.36 -0.78 13.58
N TYR A 79 -1.25 -0.14 13.21
CA TYR A 79 -0.34 0.49 14.17
C TYR A 79 -1.05 1.57 14.98
N ASP A 80 -0.84 1.57 16.30
CA ASP A 80 -1.51 2.47 17.26
C ASP A 80 -3.05 2.41 17.20
N MET A 81 -3.58 1.27 16.76
CA MET A 81 -5.01 0.95 16.79
C MET A 81 -5.25 -0.27 17.67
N TYR A 82 -6.49 -0.43 18.14
CA TYR A 82 -6.89 -1.59 18.96
C TYR A 82 -5.98 -1.82 20.18
N GLU A 83 -5.53 -0.74 20.84
CA GLU A 83 -4.59 -0.82 21.98
C GLU A 83 -3.30 -1.59 21.62
N ASN A 84 -2.85 -1.48 20.38
CA ASN A 84 -1.70 -2.20 19.81
C ASN A 84 -1.79 -3.73 19.88
N GLN A 85 -3.01 -4.29 19.96
CA GLN A 85 -3.22 -5.74 20.03
C GLN A 85 -3.09 -6.47 18.70
N ALA A 86 -3.03 -5.75 17.59
CA ALA A 86 -2.95 -6.31 16.23
C ALA A 86 -1.78 -5.70 15.42
N PRO A 87 -0.51 -5.91 15.83
CA PRO A 87 0.65 -5.46 15.06
C PRO A 87 0.60 -6.02 13.64
N ALA A 88 0.97 -5.19 12.65
CA ALA A 88 0.86 -5.52 11.22
C ALA A 88 -0.55 -5.99 10.80
N ALA A 89 -1.60 -5.59 11.55
CA ALA A 89 -2.97 -6.11 11.43
C ALA A 89 -3.05 -7.65 11.56
N GLY A 90 -2.13 -8.29 12.29
CA GLY A 90 -2.09 -9.75 12.49
C GLY A 90 -1.79 -10.57 11.23
N MET A 91 -1.16 -9.95 10.21
CA MET A 91 -0.99 -10.56 8.90
C MET A 91 0.23 -9.97 8.16
N VAL A 92 0.96 -10.80 7.45
CA VAL A 92 1.99 -10.37 6.49
C VAL A 92 1.44 -10.53 5.08
N THR A 93 1.49 -9.47 4.29
CA THR A 93 1.09 -9.47 2.87
C THR A 93 2.19 -8.85 2.02
N GLY A 94 2.35 -9.31 0.80
CA GLY A 94 3.36 -8.77 -0.10
C GLY A 94 3.56 -9.60 -1.35
N VAL A 95 4.48 -9.15 -2.19
CA VAL A 95 4.88 -9.84 -3.41
C VAL A 95 6.30 -10.38 -3.24
N GLY A 96 6.45 -11.67 -3.35
CA GLY A 96 7.73 -12.38 -3.33
C GLY A 96 7.93 -13.20 -4.58
N VAL A 97 9.07 -13.88 -4.69
CA VAL A 97 9.40 -14.70 -5.86
C VAL A 97 9.48 -16.17 -5.46
N VAL A 98 8.79 -17.03 -6.20
CA VAL A 98 8.81 -18.50 -6.05
C VAL A 98 9.05 -19.13 -7.42
N HIS A 99 10.11 -19.93 -7.57
CA HIS A 99 10.56 -20.47 -8.85
C HIS A 99 10.67 -19.39 -9.95
N GLY A 100 11.23 -18.22 -9.58
CA GLY A 100 11.39 -17.07 -10.46
C GLY A 100 10.08 -16.43 -10.93
N ARG A 101 8.96 -16.70 -10.24
CA ARG A 101 7.64 -16.12 -10.50
C ARG A 101 7.23 -15.20 -9.34
N GLU A 102 6.76 -14.01 -9.65
CA GLU A 102 6.16 -13.12 -8.68
C GLU A 102 4.82 -13.69 -8.21
N VAL A 103 4.67 -13.84 -6.90
CA VAL A 103 3.45 -14.34 -6.25
C VAL A 103 3.02 -13.39 -5.15
N LEU A 104 1.73 -13.16 -5.02
CA LEU A 104 1.18 -12.47 -3.87
C LEU A 104 1.02 -13.44 -2.71
N VAL A 105 1.46 -13.05 -1.53
CA VAL A 105 1.24 -13.83 -0.30
C VAL A 105 0.31 -13.10 0.66
N VAL A 106 -0.54 -13.88 1.32
CA VAL A 106 -1.36 -13.47 2.46
C VAL A 106 -1.12 -14.48 3.57
N ALA A 107 -0.40 -14.09 4.62
CA ALA A 107 0.04 -15.01 5.66
C ALA A 107 -0.45 -14.53 7.04
N ASN A 108 -1.32 -15.32 7.69
CA ASN A 108 -1.78 -15.04 9.04
C ASN A 108 -0.64 -15.18 10.04
N ASP A 109 -0.55 -14.27 11.00
CA ASP A 109 0.30 -14.40 12.17
C ASP A 109 -0.52 -14.90 13.36
N ALA A 110 -0.50 -16.21 13.60
CA ALA A 110 -1.24 -16.82 14.71
C ALA A 110 -0.71 -16.41 16.10
N THR A 111 0.47 -15.80 16.20
CA THR A 111 0.98 -15.25 17.45
C THR A 111 0.25 -13.97 17.87
N VAL A 112 -0.42 -13.31 16.91
CA VAL A 112 -1.25 -12.13 17.10
C VAL A 112 -2.70 -12.56 17.29
N LYS A 113 -3.18 -12.64 18.55
CA LYS A 113 -4.58 -13.01 18.88
C LYS A 113 -5.09 -14.27 18.17
N GLY A 114 -4.22 -15.29 17.99
CA GLY A 114 -4.61 -16.52 17.30
C GLY A 114 -4.89 -16.35 15.82
N GLY A 115 -4.33 -15.35 15.17
CA GLY A 115 -4.56 -15.04 13.76
C GLY A 115 -5.96 -14.55 13.45
N THR A 116 -6.70 -14.04 14.45
CA THR A 116 -8.07 -13.54 14.25
C THR A 116 -8.10 -12.23 13.47
N TYR A 117 -9.19 -12.03 12.73
CA TYR A 117 -9.37 -10.88 11.85
C TYR A 117 -10.00 -9.69 12.58
N PHE A 118 -9.27 -8.61 12.69
CA PHE A 118 -9.72 -7.27 13.03
C PHE A 118 -10.20 -6.53 11.76
N PRO A 119 -10.88 -5.37 11.87
CA PRO A 119 -11.27 -4.60 10.69
C PRO A 119 -10.10 -4.28 9.75
N MET A 120 -8.93 -3.90 10.30
CA MET A 120 -7.75 -3.63 9.47
C MET A 120 -7.11 -4.90 8.90
N THR A 121 -7.26 -6.06 9.53
CA THR A 121 -6.83 -7.36 8.96
C THR A 121 -7.59 -7.65 7.67
N ILE A 122 -8.91 -7.46 7.69
CA ILE A 122 -9.77 -7.65 6.51
C ILE A 122 -9.36 -6.68 5.40
N LYS A 123 -9.26 -5.39 5.72
CA LYS A 123 -8.88 -4.37 4.75
C LYS A 123 -7.52 -4.68 4.11
N LYS A 124 -6.55 -5.19 4.89
CA LYS A 124 -5.23 -5.61 4.40
C LYS A 124 -5.31 -6.81 3.47
N HIS A 125 -6.12 -7.82 3.83
CA HIS A 125 -6.34 -9.00 2.99
C HIS A 125 -7.01 -8.62 1.67
N VAL A 126 -8.09 -7.84 1.72
CA VAL A 126 -8.80 -7.34 0.52
C VAL A 126 -7.84 -6.53 -0.37
N ARG A 127 -7.03 -5.64 0.22
CA ARG A 127 -6.03 -4.89 -0.55
C ARG A 127 -5.00 -5.80 -1.23
N ALA A 128 -4.52 -6.82 -0.55
CA ALA A 128 -3.61 -7.80 -1.14
C ALA A 128 -4.25 -8.50 -2.36
N GLN A 129 -5.51 -8.91 -2.24
CA GLN A 129 -6.25 -9.51 -3.36
C GLN A 129 -6.47 -8.51 -4.52
N GLU A 130 -6.70 -7.22 -4.24
CA GLU A 130 -6.76 -6.19 -5.28
C GLU A 130 -5.43 -6.09 -6.04
N VAL A 131 -4.31 -6.05 -5.32
CA VAL A 131 -2.97 -6.04 -5.94
C VAL A 131 -2.77 -7.29 -6.82
N ALA A 132 -3.19 -8.47 -6.34
CA ALA A 132 -3.11 -9.69 -7.14
C ALA A 132 -3.97 -9.61 -8.40
N MET A 133 -5.19 -9.13 -8.28
CA MET A 133 -6.15 -9.02 -9.38
C MET A 133 -5.67 -8.03 -10.46
N GLU A 134 -5.24 -6.85 -10.03
CA GLU A 134 -4.77 -5.78 -10.91
C GLU A 134 -3.48 -6.15 -11.66
N ASN A 135 -2.63 -6.95 -11.04
CA ASN A 135 -1.31 -7.33 -11.57
C ASN A 135 -1.24 -8.81 -11.99
N ARG A 136 -2.36 -9.55 -11.97
CA ARG A 136 -2.49 -10.96 -12.34
C ARG A 136 -1.47 -11.86 -11.66
N LEU A 137 -1.28 -11.68 -10.36
CA LEU A 137 -0.33 -12.46 -9.57
C LEU A 137 -1.00 -13.70 -8.97
N PRO A 138 -0.41 -14.89 -9.09
CA PRO A 138 -0.83 -16.05 -8.30
C PRO A 138 -0.86 -15.73 -6.82
N CYS A 139 -1.86 -16.25 -6.09
CA CYS A 139 -2.02 -16.01 -4.66
C CYS A 139 -1.63 -17.24 -3.85
N VAL A 140 -0.86 -17.02 -2.77
CA VAL A 140 -0.56 -18.04 -1.77
C VAL A 140 -1.08 -17.57 -0.41
N TYR A 141 -2.05 -18.32 0.14
CA TYR A 141 -2.64 -18.04 1.44
C TYR A 141 -2.03 -18.98 2.48
N LEU A 142 -1.19 -18.50 3.41
CA LEU A 142 -0.71 -19.27 4.56
C LEU A 142 -1.71 -19.07 5.70
N VAL A 143 -2.62 -20.03 5.88
CA VAL A 143 -3.77 -19.91 6.76
C VAL A 143 -3.48 -20.48 8.14
N ASP A 144 -3.62 -19.63 9.17
CA ASP A 144 -3.48 -19.99 10.58
C ASP A 144 -4.33 -19.00 11.39
N SER A 145 -5.67 -19.16 11.35
CA SER A 145 -6.62 -18.15 11.83
C SER A 145 -7.79 -18.73 12.59
N GLY A 146 -8.07 -18.14 13.75
CA GLY A 146 -9.28 -18.40 14.54
C GLY A 146 -10.57 -17.73 14.05
N GLY A 147 -10.58 -17.13 12.83
CA GLY A 147 -11.75 -16.44 12.27
C GLY A 147 -11.86 -14.96 12.70
N ILE A 148 -13.07 -14.42 12.76
CA ILE A 148 -13.31 -13.01 13.13
C ILE A 148 -13.04 -12.77 14.61
N PHE A 149 -12.37 -11.66 14.94
CA PHE A 149 -12.26 -11.20 16.32
C PHE A 149 -13.59 -10.62 16.81
N LEU A 150 -14.37 -11.42 17.50
CA LEU A 150 -15.77 -11.14 17.83
C LEU A 150 -16.05 -9.79 18.49
N PRO A 151 -15.17 -9.23 19.37
CA PRO A 151 -15.41 -7.90 19.95
C PRO A 151 -15.57 -6.78 18.90
N TYR A 152 -15.04 -6.95 17.67
CA TYR A 152 -15.16 -6.00 16.57
C TYR A 152 -16.05 -6.49 15.42
N GLN A 153 -16.99 -7.39 15.68
CA GLN A 153 -17.82 -8.04 14.66
C GLN A 153 -18.58 -7.05 13.76
N SER A 154 -19.03 -5.94 14.28
CA SER A 154 -19.76 -4.90 13.53
C SER A 154 -18.89 -4.23 12.45
N GLY A 155 -17.57 -4.14 12.67
CA GLY A 155 -16.61 -3.61 11.72
C GLY A 155 -15.97 -4.67 10.80
N THR A 156 -16.46 -5.93 10.85
CA THR A 156 -15.82 -7.05 10.13
C THR A 156 -16.78 -7.86 9.26
N PHE A 157 -18.08 -7.87 9.54
CA PHE A 157 -18.98 -8.82 8.90
C PHE A 157 -19.89 -8.27 7.79
N PRO A 158 -20.73 -7.22 8.02
CA PRO A 158 -21.91 -7.05 7.19
C PRO A 158 -21.73 -6.17 5.94
N ASP A 159 -20.65 -5.40 5.82
CA ASP A 159 -20.50 -4.39 4.78
C ASP A 159 -19.74 -4.93 3.55
N LYS A 160 -19.77 -4.14 2.47
CA LYS A 160 -19.23 -4.47 1.14
C LYS A 160 -17.75 -4.85 1.18
N GLU A 161 -16.93 -4.12 1.92
CA GLU A 161 -15.47 -4.34 2.03
C GLU A 161 -15.10 -5.10 3.32
N HIS A 162 -16.03 -5.86 3.89
CA HIS A 162 -15.84 -6.71 5.04
C HIS A 162 -15.45 -8.16 4.66
N PHE A 163 -15.55 -9.07 5.61
CA PHE A 163 -15.02 -10.43 5.48
C PHE A 163 -15.52 -11.18 4.25
N GLY A 164 -16.81 -10.99 3.88
CA GLY A 164 -17.39 -11.60 2.69
C GLY A 164 -16.73 -11.16 1.37
N ARG A 165 -16.08 -9.97 1.35
CA ARG A 165 -15.36 -9.50 0.17
C ARG A 165 -14.17 -10.38 -0.18
N ILE A 166 -13.53 -10.96 0.81
CA ILE A 166 -12.40 -11.88 0.61
C ILE A 166 -12.82 -13.06 -0.29
N PHE A 167 -13.94 -13.67 0.01
CA PHE A 167 -14.45 -14.83 -0.75
C PHE A 167 -14.97 -14.44 -2.12
N TYR A 168 -15.65 -13.30 -2.22
CA TYR A 168 -16.04 -12.75 -3.50
C TYR A 168 -14.81 -12.55 -4.40
N ASN A 169 -13.74 -11.97 -3.87
CA ASN A 169 -12.51 -11.75 -4.62
C ASN A 169 -11.84 -13.07 -5.01
N GLN A 170 -11.82 -14.10 -4.13
CA GLN A 170 -11.30 -15.43 -4.49
C GLN A 170 -12.03 -16.03 -5.68
N ALA A 171 -13.36 -16.00 -5.69
CA ALA A 171 -14.15 -16.48 -6.81
C ALA A 171 -13.85 -15.69 -8.10
N ARG A 172 -13.65 -14.37 -8.00
CA ARG A 172 -13.31 -13.53 -9.16
C ARG A 172 -11.90 -13.77 -9.67
N LEU A 173 -10.92 -13.94 -8.78
CA LEU A 173 -9.54 -14.27 -9.14
C LEU A 173 -9.48 -15.60 -9.90
N SER A 174 -10.14 -16.64 -9.40
CA SER A 174 -10.23 -17.94 -10.09
C SER A 174 -10.89 -17.82 -11.47
N ALA A 175 -12.02 -17.08 -11.56
CA ALA A 175 -12.70 -16.83 -12.84
C ALA A 175 -11.84 -16.02 -13.84
N MET A 176 -10.88 -15.24 -13.37
CA MET A 176 -9.90 -14.54 -14.20
C MET A 176 -8.70 -15.43 -14.59
N GLY A 177 -8.65 -16.67 -14.14
CA GLY A 177 -7.53 -17.58 -14.35
C GLY A 177 -6.28 -17.22 -13.56
N ILE A 178 -6.44 -16.54 -12.41
CA ILE A 178 -5.33 -16.23 -11.49
C ILE A 178 -5.25 -17.35 -10.46
N PRO A 179 -4.17 -18.15 -10.43
CA PRO A 179 -4.05 -19.30 -9.56
C PRO A 179 -4.03 -18.94 -8.08
N GLN A 180 -4.68 -19.75 -7.26
CA GLN A 180 -4.80 -19.56 -5.82
C GLN A 180 -4.47 -20.86 -5.08
N VAL A 181 -3.49 -20.81 -4.19
CA VAL A 181 -3.07 -21.94 -3.36
C VAL A 181 -3.25 -21.59 -1.89
N ALA A 182 -4.02 -22.38 -1.16
CA ALA A 182 -4.12 -22.27 0.29
C ALA A 182 -3.26 -23.30 1.00
N VAL A 183 -2.60 -22.90 2.07
CA VAL A 183 -1.76 -23.76 2.91
C VAL A 183 -2.25 -23.65 4.34
N VAL A 184 -2.96 -24.67 4.80
CA VAL A 184 -3.56 -24.69 6.15
C VAL A 184 -2.53 -25.21 7.15
N MET A 185 -1.92 -24.28 7.86
CA MET A 185 -0.80 -24.51 8.79
C MET A 185 -1.24 -24.35 10.26
N GLY A 186 -2.53 -24.26 10.49
CA GLY A 186 -3.13 -24.12 11.80
C GLY A 186 -4.64 -24.10 11.72
N SER A 187 -5.29 -23.47 12.70
CA SER A 187 -6.74 -23.37 12.74
C SER A 187 -7.29 -22.62 11.53
N CYS A 188 -8.38 -23.11 10.97
CA CYS A 188 -9.13 -22.46 9.92
C CYS A 188 -10.63 -22.63 10.21
N THR A 189 -11.20 -21.69 10.98
CA THR A 189 -12.51 -21.84 11.61
C THR A 189 -13.54 -20.86 11.06
N ALA A 190 -14.79 -21.28 11.06
CA ALA A 190 -15.97 -20.51 10.66
C ALA A 190 -15.84 -19.97 9.20
N GLY A 191 -16.07 -18.67 9.00
CA GLY A 191 -15.89 -18.06 7.67
C GLY A 191 -14.50 -18.25 7.08
N GLY A 192 -13.44 -18.36 7.92
CA GLY A 192 -12.09 -18.63 7.47
C GLY A 192 -11.94 -19.97 6.71
N ALA A 193 -12.80 -20.94 6.96
CA ALA A 193 -12.81 -22.23 6.29
C ALA A 193 -13.04 -22.12 4.76
N TYR A 194 -13.64 -21.02 4.32
CA TYR A 194 -13.84 -20.78 2.88
C TYR A 194 -12.55 -20.38 2.16
N VAL A 195 -11.54 -19.83 2.85
CA VAL A 195 -10.26 -19.47 2.19
C VAL A 195 -9.62 -20.70 1.53
N PRO A 196 -9.37 -21.83 2.23
CA PRO A 196 -8.89 -23.06 1.57
C PRO A 196 -9.95 -23.70 0.66
N ALA A 197 -11.21 -23.74 1.06
CA ALA A 197 -12.26 -24.43 0.30
C ALA A 197 -12.58 -23.75 -1.06
N MET A 198 -12.19 -22.49 -1.26
CA MET A 198 -12.37 -21.74 -2.51
C MET A 198 -11.07 -21.50 -3.27
N SER A 199 -9.93 -21.98 -2.77
CA SER A 199 -8.66 -21.96 -3.51
C SER A 199 -8.64 -23.07 -4.56
N ASP A 200 -7.82 -22.90 -5.60
CA ASP A 200 -7.71 -23.89 -6.68
C ASP A 200 -7.03 -25.18 -6.20
N GLU A 201 -6.05 -25.05 -5.30
CA GLU A 201 -5.40 -26.17 -4.60
C GLU A 201 -5.20 -25.86 -3.12
N THR A 202 -5.37 -26.87 -2.27
CA THR A 202 -5.25 -26.75 -0.82
C THR A 202 -4.28 -27.78 -0.24
N VAL A 203 -3.27 -27.28 0.46
CA VAL A 203 -2.33 -28.08 1.27
C VAL A 203 -2.74 -28.00 2.73
N ILE A 204 -2.75 -29.11 3.46
CA ILE A 204 -3.03 -29.13 4.90
C ILE A 204 -1.94 -29.86 5.68
N VAL A 205 -1.48 -29.27 6.79
CA VAL A 205 -0.47 -29.86 7.66
C VAL A 205 -1.14 -30.77 8.69
N ARG A 206 -0.71 -32.03 8.72
CA ARG A 206 -1.26 -33.04 9.67
C ARG A 206 -1.06 -32.60 11.12
N GLN A 207 -2.03 -32.89 11.99
CA GLN A 207 -1.98 -32.61 13.43
C GLN A 207 -1.75 -31.13 13.80
N GLN A 208 -1.86 -30.23 12.82
CA GLN A 208 -1.76 -28.78 13.01
C GLN A 208 -2.88 -28.03 12.28
N GLY A 209 -3.07 -28.36 10.99
CA GLY A 209 -4.08 -27.75 10.15
C GLY A 209 -5.46 -28.34 10.43
N THR A 210 -6.45 -27.48 10.61
CA THR A 210 -7.85 -27.90 10.75
C THR A 210 -8.75 -26.97 9.94
N ILE A 211 -9.76 -27.54 9.28
CA ILE A 211 -10.76 -26.79 8.51
C ILE A 211 -12.14 -27.25 9.01
N PHE A 212 -12.91 -26.33 9.58
CA PHE A 212 -14.31 -26.61 9.92
C PHE A 212 -15.13 -25.31 10.04
N ILE A 213 -16.40 -25.37 9.63
CA ILE A 213 -17.32 -24.23 9.74
C ILE A 213 -17.73 -24.00 11.19
N GLY A 214 -17.92 -25.07 11.95
CA GLY A 214 -18.22 -25.03 13.38
C GLY A 214 -17.24 -25.91 14.14
N GLY A 215 -16.47 -25.34 15.06
CA GLY A 215 -15.51 -26.09 15.88
C GLY A 215 -16.17 -27.02 16.91
N PRO A 216 -15.40 -27.91 17.58
CA PRO A 216 -15.92 -28.89 18.52
C PRO A 216 -16.88 -28.35 19.59
N PRO A 217 -16.66 -27.15 20.19
CA PRO A 217 -17.61 -26.59 21.15
C PRO A 217 -18.98 -26.30 20.55
N LEU A 218 -19.01 -25.82 19.28
CA LEU A 218 -20.26 -25.54 18.58
C LEU A 218 -20.98 -26.84 18.19
N VAL A 219 -20.24 -27.87 17.73
CA VAL A 219 -20.76 -29.20 17.41
C VAL A 219 -21.42 -29.80 18.67
N LYS A 220 -20.71 -29.80 19.82
CA LYS A 220 -21.24 -30.27 21.08
C LYS A 220 -22.51 -29.54 21.49
N ALA A 221 -22.55 -28.21 21.36
CA ALA A 221 -23.72 -27.41 21.71
C ALA A 221 -24.92 -27.68 20.79
N ALA A 222 -24.67 -27.96 19.50
CA ALA A 222 -25.73 -28.14 18.50
C ALA A 222 -26.26 -29.58 18.42
N THR A 223 -25.41 -30.59 18.58
CA THR A 223 -25.74 -32.01 18.35
C THR A 223 -25.54 -32.90 19.57
N GLY A 224 -24.82 -32.40 20.59
CA GLY A 224 -24.40 -33.22 21.76
C GLY A 224 -23.17 -34.11 21.47
N GLU A 225 -22.64 -34.12 20.25
CA GLU A 225 -21.51 -34.93 19.85
C GLU A 225 -20.19 -34.39 20.42
N GLU A 226 -19.36 -35.26 20.98
CA GLU A 226 -18.01 -34.92 21.46
C GLU A 226 -16.98 -35.38 20.43
N VAL A 227 -16.27 -34.43 19.82
CA VAL A 227 -15.25 -34.66 18.80
C VAL A 227 -14.01 -33.82 19.09
N THR A 228 -12.84 -34.31 18.70
CA THR A 228 -11.61 -33.52 18.71
C THR A 228 -11.48 -32.69 17.44
N ASP A 229 -10.60 -31.68 17.45
CA ASP A 229 -10.31 -30.86 16.26
C ASP A 229 -9.86 -31.71 15.07
N GLU A 230 -8.99 -32.72 15.32
CA GLU A 230 -8.43 -33.60 14.28
C GLU A 230 -9.50 -34.55 13.71
N GLU A 231 -10.37 -35.10 14.55
CA GLU A 231 -11.48 -35.96 14.11
C GLU A 231 -12.55 -35.20 13.34
N LEU A 232 -12.76 -33.92 13.67
CA LEU A 232 -13.77 -33.09 13.01
C LEU A 232 -13.30 -32.56 11.66
N GLY A 233 -12.06 -32.09 11.58
CA GLY A 233 -11.59 -31.40 10.37
C GLY A 233 -10.07 -31.34 10.22
N GLY A 234 -9.36 -32.39 10.66
CA GLY A 234 -7.92 -32.52 10.46
C GLY A 234 -7.53 -33.00 9.06
N ALA A 235 -6.23 -33.12 8.83
CA ALA A 235 -5.67 -33.49 7.52
C ALA A 235 -6.15 -34.84 7.00
N ASP A 236 -6.26 -35.85 7.87
CA ASP A 236 -6.74 -37.17 7.47
C ASP A 236 -8.20 -37.14 7.00
N VAL A 237 -9.04 -36.33 7.65
CA VAL A 237 -10.44 -36.14 7.24
C VAL A 237 -10.50 -35.49 5.86
N HIS A 238 -9.78 -34.38 5.68
CA HIS A 238 -9.93 -33.55 4.48
C HIS A 238 -9.20 -34.11 3.25
N CYS A 239 -8.10 -34.81 3.43
CA CYS A 239 -7.40 -35.46 2.30
C CYS A 239 -7.94 -36.85 1.94
N ARG A 240 -8.62 -37.58 2.88
CA ARG A 240 -9.02 -38.95 2.65
C ARG A 240 -10.52 -39.18 2.58
N ILE A 241 -11.31 -38.33 3.23
CA ILE A 241 -12.76 -38.57 3.38
C ILE A 241 -13.57 -37.47 2.67
N SER A 242 -13.36 -36.19 3.02
CA SER A 242 -14.19 -35.09 2.51
C SER A 242 -13.70 -34.54 1.17
N GLY A 243 -12.41 -34.68 0.85
CA GLY A 243 -11.81 -34.10 -0.36
C GLY A 243 -11.71 -32.59 -0.37
N VAL A 244 -11.76 -31.93 0.80
CA VAL A 244 -11.63 -30.46 0.91
C VAL A 244 -10.17 -30.02 0.73
N ALA A 245 -9.21 -30.87 1.04
CA ALA A 245 -7.78 -30.60 0.83
C ALA A 245 -7.19 -31.64 -0.14
N ASP A 246 -6.29 -31.16 -1.01
CA ASP A 246 -5.69 -31.94 -2.10
C ASP A 246 -4.36 -32.56 -1.69
N HIS A 247 -3.60 -31.88 -0.83
CA HIS A 247 -2.23 -32.27 -0.47
C HIS A 247 -2.05 -32.41 1.04
N TYR A 248 -1.54 -33.55 1.45
CA TYR A 248 -1.25 -33.89 2.84
C TYR A 248 0.21 -33.61 3.16
N ALA A 249 0.48 -32.66 4.06
CA ALA A 249 1.82 -32.28 4.48
C ALA A 249 2.15 -32.78 5.87
N LEU A 250 3.41 -33.19 6.08
CA LEU A 250 3.86 -33.75 7.36
C LEU A 250 4.16 -32.67 8.42
N ASN A 251 4.55 -31.48 8.00
CA ASN A 251 4.90 -30.33 8.82
C ASN A 251 4.92 -29.06 7.96
N ASP A 252 5.24 -27.89 8.58
CA ASP A 252 5.31 -26.59 7.88
C ASP A 252 6.31 -26.60 6.72
N GLU A 253 7.47 -27.22 6.87
CA GLU A 253 8.50 -27.26 5.83
C GLU A 253 8.06 -28.10 4.62
N ASP A 254 7.42 -29.23 4.88
CA ASP A 254 6.87 -30.09 3.84
C ASP A 254 5.72 -29.40 3.08
N ALA A 255 4.85 -28.69 3.81
CA ALA A 255 3.78 -27.88 3.22
C ALA A 255 4.33 -26.78 2.29
N ILE A 256 5.38 -26.08 2.72
CA ILE A 256 6.05 -25.08 1.90
C ILE A 256 6.66 -25.69 0.64
N LYS A 257 7.32 -26.86 0.77
CA LYS A 257 7.87 -27.58 -0.37
C LYS A 257 6.80 -27.98 -1.38
N ILE A 258 5.67 -28.53 -0.90
CA ILE A 258 4.53 -28.88 -1.76
C ILE A 258 4.00 -27.61 -2.46
N THR A 259 3.83 -26.51 -1.73
CA THR A 259 3.37 -25.23 -2.28
C THR A 259 4.31 -24.72 -3.37
N ARG A 260 5.63 -24.78 -3.15
CA ARG A 260 6.61 -24.41 -4.18
C ARG A 260 6.48 -25.28 -5.44
N ASN A 261 6.28 -26.59 -5.29
CA ASN A 261 6.07 -27.49 -6.43
C ASN A 261 4.78 -27.17 -7.19
N ILE A 262 3.70 -26.78 -6.50
CA ILE A 262 2.46 -26.33 -7.15
C ILE A 262 2.75 -25.07 -7.98
N ILE A 263 3.42 -24.08 -7.41
CA ILE A 263 3.75 -22.82 -8.12
C ILE A 263 4.69 -23.07 -9.31
N GLU A 264 5.58 -24.06 -9.24
CA GLU A 264 6.46 -24.44 -10.36
C GLU A 264 5.67 -24.87 -11.60
N ASN A 265 4.51 -25.50 -11.40
CA ASN A 265 3.63 -25.97 -12.49
C ASN A 265 2.72 -24.87 -13.06
N VAL A 266 2.67 -23.69 -12.45
CA VAL A 266 1.89 -22.58 -12.98
C VAL A 266 2.64 -21.95 -14.15
N VAL A 267 1.96 -21.73 -15.28
CA VAL A 267 2.55 -21.12 -16.48
C VAL A 267 3.12 -19.74 -16.17
N LYS A 268 4.37 -19.49 -16.59
CA LYS A 268 5.12 -18.29 -16.32
C LYS A 268 5.13 -17.38 -17.54
N GLU A 269 4.08 -16.56 -17.68
CA GLU A 269 3.98 -15.61 -18.77
C GLU A 269 3.86 -14.17 -18.23
N LYS A 270 4.77 -13.31 -18.67
CA LYS A 270 4.55 -11.86 -18.61
C LYS A 270 3.82 -11.46 -19.88
N LYS A 271 2.66 -10.85 -19.74
CA LYS A 271 1.78 -10.51 -20.87
C LYS A 271 2.16 -9.23 -21.57
N PHE A 272 2.93 -8.36 -20.93
CA PHE A 272 3.33 -7.10 -21.52
C PHE A 272 4.84 -6.89 -21.42
N GLU A 273 5.47 -6.67 -22.58
CA GLU A 273 6.89 -6.34 -22.67
C GLU A 273 7.06 -4.85 -22.94
N LEU A 274 7.74 -4.16 -22.04
CA LEU A 274 8.25 -2.82 -22.27
C LEU A 274 9.65 -2.90 -22.91
N ASN A 275 9.99 -1.91 -23.72
CA ASN A 275 11.36 -1.75 -24.22
C ASN A 275 12.30 -1.37 -23.06
N ARG A 276 12.78 -2.39 -22.34
CA ARG A 276 13.66 -2.27 -21.18
C ARG A 276 15.12 -2.21 -21.65
N ASP A 277 15.83 -1.18 -21.21
CA ASP A 277 17.28 -1.07 -21.40
C ASP A 277 18.02 -1.75 -20.22
N GLU A 278 19.35 -1.90 -20.35
CA GLU A 278 20.18 -2.28 -19.21
C GLU A 278 20.07 -1.21 -18.10
N PRO A 279 19.81 -1.62 -16.85
CA PRO A 279 19.73 -0.70 -15.73
C PRO A 279 21.04 0.08 -15.52
N GLU A 280 20.92 1.35 -15.21
CA GLU A 280 22.05 2.21 -14.86
C GLU A 280 21.75 2.92 -13.53
N ASP A 281 22.68 2.89 -12.58
CA ASP A 281 22.50 3.60 -11.33
C ASP A 281 22.38 5.12 -11.57
N PRO A 282 21.64 5.85 -10.70
CA PRO A 282 21.65 7.30 -10.71
C PRO A 282 23.07 7.84 -10.60
N TYR A 283 23.35 8.96 -11.27
CA TYR A 283 24.65 9.63 -11.15
C TYR A 283 24.87 10.24 -9.76
N TYR A 284 23.78 10.69 -9.11
CA TYR A 284 23.79 11.22 -7.75
C TYR A 284 23.37 10.13 -6.77
N ASP A 285 23.97 10.14 -5.59
CA ASP A 285 23.67 9.18 -4.53
C ASP A 285 22.20 9.29 -4.08
N PRO A 286 21.40 8.21 -4.09
CA PRO A 286 20.03 8.22 -3.59
C PRO A 286 19.90 8.71 -2.12
N GLU A 287 20.88 8.50 -1.27
CA GLU A 287 20.85 9.01 0.12
C GLU A 287 20.93 10.54 0.21
N GLU A 288 21.38 11.22 -0.83
CA GLU A 288 21.35 12.69 -0.87
C GLU A 288 19.92 13.24 -0.81
N ILE A 289 18.88 12.44 -1.16
CA ILE A 289 17.47 12.81 -0.99
C ILE A 289 17.19 13.29 0.44
N TYR A 290 17.87 12.73 1.42
CA TYR A 290 17.68 13.13 2.83
C TYR A 290 18.02 14.60 3.09
N GLY A 291 19.00 15.13 2.38
CA GLY A 291 19.40 16.54 2.50
C GLY A 291 18.66 17.48 1.53
N VAL A 292 18.14 16.92 0.43
CA VAL A 292 17.35 17.68 -0.57
C VAL A 292 15.99 18.09 0.00
N VAL A 293 15.33 17.22 0.76
CA VAL A 293 13.95 17.41 1.20
C VAL A 293 13.90 18.05 2.57
N PRO A 294 13.33 19.28 2.68
CA PRO A 294 13.17 19.92 3.98
C PRO A 294 12.22 19.14 4.90
N PRO A 295 12.46 19.12 6.22
CA PRO A 295 11.56 18.49 7.18
C PRO A 295 10.20 19.23 7.27
N ASP A 296 10.16 20.52 6.99
CA ASP A 296 8.92 21.30 6.90
C ASP A 296 8.38 21.24 5.46
N VAL A 297 7.28 20.52 5.27
CA VAL A 297 6.63 20.34 3.96
C VAL A 297 6.15 21.65 3.30
N ARG A 298 6.15 22.77 4.04
CA ARG A 298 5.82 24.10 3.50
C ARG A 298 7.01 24.77 2.78
N LYS A 299 8.23 24.30 3.06
CA LYS A 299 9.43 24.80 2.38
C LYS A 299 9.52 24.18 0.99
N PRO A 300 9.59 25.00 -0.07
CA PRO A 300 9.70 24.49 -1.43
C PRO A 300 11.10 23.92 -1.69
N TYR A 301 11.16 22.92 -2.55
CA TYR A 301 12.38 22.41 -3.17
C TYR A 301 12.08 22.01 -4.61
N ASP A 302 13.10 21.96 -5.45
CA ASP A 302 12.91 21.53 -6.85
C ASP A 302 12.78 20.00 -6.92
N ILE A 303 11.64 19.51 -7.39
CA ILE A 303 11.37 18.07 -7.51
C ILE A 303 12.32 17.38 -8.49
N ARG A 304 12.98 18.12 -9.40
CA ARG A 304 14.00 17.57 -10.30
C ARG A 304 15.19 17.00 -9.54
N GLU A 305 15.49 17.54 -8.35
CA GLU A 305 16.54 17.02 -7.48
C GLU A 305 16.23 15.61 -6.95
N VAL A 306 14.95 15.34 -6.68
CA VAL A 306 14.49 13.99 -6.32
C VAL A 306 14.54 13.09 -7.56
N ILE A 307 14.02 13.55 -8.69
CA ILE A 307 14.04 12.79 -9.95
C ILE A 307 15.47 12.38 -10.32
N ALA A 308 16.44 13.28 -10.19
CA ALA A 308 17.84 13.01 -10.50
C ALA A 308 18.45 11.86 -9.66
N ARG A 309 17.89 11.55 -8.48
CA ARG A 309 18.39 10.53 -7.55
C ARG A 309 17.62 9.20 -7.62
N ILE A 310 16.61 9.12 -8.48
CA ILE A 310 15.81 7.90 -8.65
C ILE A 310 15.82 7.34 -10.08
N VAL A 311 16.25 8.13 -11.08
CA VAL A 311 16.21 7.70 -12.48
C VAL A 311 17.58 7.28 -13.01
N ASP A 312 17.60 6.40 -13.96
CA ASP A 312 18.80 5.81 -14.59
C ASP A 312 19.72 6.91 -15.15
N GLY A 313 20.99 6.90 -14.69
CA GLY A 313 22.01 7.87 -15.07
C GLY A 313 21.64 9.33 -14.80
N SER A 314 20.64 9.57 -13.92
CA SER A 314 20.06 10.89 -13.64
C SER A 314 19.56 11.61 -14.91
N ARG A 315 19.14 10.82 -15.92
CA ARG A 315 18.69 11.35 -17.22
C ARG A 315 17.18 11.53 -17.27
N PHE A 316 16.77 12.71 -17.70
CA PHE A 316 15.37 13.09 -17.79
C PHE A 316 15.12 13.89 -19.06
N GLN A 317 14.02 13.62 -19.74
CA GLN A 317 13.55 14.40 -20.87
C GLN A 317 12.30 15.15 -20.47
N GLU A 318 12.45 16.37 -20.02
CA GLU A 318 11.33 17.19 -19.56
C GLU A 318 10.39 17.55 -20.70
N PHE A 319 9.09 17.43 -20.45
CA PHE A 319 8.02 17.77 -21.38
C PHE A 319 7.44 19.14 -21.01
N LYS A 320 7.38 20.07 -21.96
CA LYS A 320 6.89 21.44 -21.77
C LYS A 320 7.57 22.16 -20.59
N GLU A 321 8.90 22.13 -20.53
CA GLU A 321 9.71 22.71 -19.45
C GLU A 321 9.34 24.17 -19.14
N LEU A 322 9.10 25.00 -20.17
CA LEU A 322 8.81 26.42 -20.03
C LEU A 322 7.33 26.74 -19.77
N TYR A 323 6.44 25.75 -19.77
CA TYR A 323 5.00 25.92 -19.60
C TYR A 323 4.49 25.18 -18.37
N GLY A 324 3.64 25.80 -17.54
CA GLY A 324 3.07 25.17 -16.35
C GLY A 324 4.15 24.66 -15.39
N GLN A 325 5.12 25.50 -15.06
CA GLN A 325 6.36 25.13 -14.35
C GLN A 325 6.17 24.61 -12.93
N THR A 326 4.99 24.78 -12.34
CA THR A 326 4.67 24.24 -11.01
C THR A 326 4.36 22.74 -10.99
N ILE A 327 4.33 22.11 -12.16
CA ILE A 327 4.42 20.66 -12.34
C ILE A 327 5.53 20.32 -13.31
N VAL A 328 6.39 19.39 -12.92
CA VAL A 328 7.45 18.82 -13.76
C VAL A 328 6.92 17.52 -14.36
N THR A 329 6.99 17.39 -15.68
CA THR A 329 6.56 16.18 -16.38
C THR A 329 7.64 15.79 -17.38
N GLY A 330 7.93 14.50 -17.54
CA GLY A 330 8.92 14.06 -18.51
C GLY A 330 9.16 12.57 -18.51
N PHE A 331 9.95 12.12 -19.48
CA PHE A 331 10.32 10.73 -19.66
C PHE A 331 11.67 10.42 -19.01
N ALA A 332 11.76 9.25 -18.42
CA ALA A 332 12.98 8.72 -17.82
C ALA A 332 13.01 7.19 -17.92
N ARG A 333 14.03 6.58 -17.31
CA ARG A 333 14.06 5.15 -17.05
C ARG A 333 14.30 4.90 -15.56
N ILE A 334 13.70 3.84 -15.06
CA ILE A 334 13.92 3.32 -13.71
C ILE A 334 14.19 1.82 -13.83
N HIS A 335 15.34 1.36 -13.39
CA HIS A 335 15.82 -0.02 -13.61
C HIS A 335 15.67 -0.48 -15.08
N GLY A 336 15.95 0.41 -16.01
CA GLY A 336 15.84 0.18 -17.44
C GLY A 336 14.43 0.34 -18.02
N TYR A 337 13.37 0.32 -17.19
CA TYR A 337 12.00 0.48 -17.65
C TYR A 337 11.69 1.93 -18.03
N PRO A 338 11.09 2.18 -19.20
CA PRO A 338 10.62 3.51 -19.57
C PRO A 338 9.45 3.93 -18.68
N VAL A 339 9.49 5.17 -18.17
CA VAL A 339 8.46 5.75 -17.31
C VAL A 339 8.17 7.19 -17.69
N GLY A 340 6.91 7.60 -17.51
CA GLY A 340 6.49 8.99 -17.47
C GLY A 340 6.40 9.46 -16.02
N ILE A 341 7.13 10.52 -15.66
CA ILE A 341 7.14 11.06 -14.30
C ILE A 341 6.39 12.38 -14.25
N LEU A 342 5.52 12.52 -13.24
CA LEU A 342 4.88 13.78 -12.85
C LEU A 342 5.28 14.10 -11.41
N GLY A 343 5.88 15.28 -11.20
CA GLY A 343 6.29 15.75 -9.87
C GLY A 343 5.82 17.18 -9.61
N ASN A 344 5.32 17.45 -8.41
CA ASN A 344 4.90 18.80 -8.06
C ASN A 344 6.09 19.70 -7.72
N ASN A 345 6.06 20.90 -8.26
CA ASN A 345 7.04 21.97 -8.00
C ASN A 345 6.34 23.23 -7.52
N GLY A 346 5.18 23.08 -6.89
CA GLY A 346 4.32 24.14 -6.35
C GLY A 346 2.83 23.86 -6.50
N VAL A 347 2.02 24.89 -6.33
CA VAL A 347 0.56 24.87 -6.48
C VAL A 347 0.16 24.58 -7.93
N LEU A 348 -0.94 23.85 -8.15
CA LEU A 348 -1.47 23.60 -9.49
C LEU A 348 -2.28 24.80 -10.00
N PHE A 349 -1.84 25.33 -11.15
CA PHE A 349 -2.55 26.32 -11.95
C PHE A 349 -3.27 25.65 -13.12
N SER A 350 -4.07 26.40 -13.88
CA SER A 350 -4.72 25.90 -15.10
C SER A 350 -3.69 25.34 -16.09
N GLU A 351 -2.59 26.04 -16.32
CA GLU A 351 -1.51 25.62 -17.23
C GLU A 351 -0.86 24.33 -16.75
N SER A 352 -0.59 24.20 -15.44
CA SER A 352 -0.02 22.99 -14.85
C SER A 352 -0.96 21.79 -15.03
N SER A 353 -2.25 22.01 -14.83
CA SER A 353 -3.27 20.96 -14.98
C SER A 353 -3.41 20.50 -16.44
N MET A 354 -3.39 21.43 -17.39
CA MET A 354 -3.44 21.11 -18.81
C MET A 354 -2.16 20.41 -19.30
N LYS A 355 -0.98 20.83 -18.81
CA LYS A 355 0.30 20.17 -19.07
C LYS A 355 0.27 18.72 -18.60
N ALA A 356 -0.18 18.51 -17.37
CA ALA A 356 -0.28 17.18 -16.78
C ALA A 356 -1.27 16.29 -17.53
N ALA A 357 -2.47 16.78 -17.85
CA ALA A 357 -3.47 16.03 -18.60
C ALA A 357 -2.90 15.57 -19.95
N HIS A 358 -2.30 16.48 -20.73
CA HIS A 358 -1.69 16.16 -22.03
C HIS A 358 -0.55 15.13 -21.88
N PHE A 359 0.29 15.26 -20.84
CA PHE A 359 1.38 14.32 -20.62
C PHE A 359 0.89 12.92 -20.25
N ILE A 360 -0.14 12.83 -19.41
CA ILE A 360 -0.79 11.56 -19.03
C ILE A 360 -1.36 10.87 -20.28
N GLU A 361 -2.11 11.61 -21.12
CA GLU A 361 -2.65 11.08 -22.38
C GLU A 361 -1.53 10.56 -23.30
N LEU A 362 -0.44 11.30 -23.41
CA LEU A 362 0.72 10.90 -24.22
C LEU A 362 1.37 9.60 -23.72
N CYS A 363 1.52 9.44 -22.39
CA CYS A 363 2.07 8.23 -21.79
C CYS A 363 1.12 7.04 -21.98
N THR A 364 -0.18 7.23 -21.78
CA THR A 364 -1.15 6.15 -21.90
C THR A 364 -1.30 5.61 -23.31
N ILE A 365 -1.32 6.48 -24.33
CA ILE A 365 -1.33 6.06 -25.73
C ILE A 365 -0.04 5.29 -26.09
N ARG A 366 1.07 5.66 -25.49
CA ARG A 366 2.37 4.97 -25.68
C ARG A 366 2.56 3.76 -24.77
N LYS A 367 1.58 3.43 -23.93
CA LYS A 367 1.62 2.33 -22.93
C LYS A 367 2.82 2.43 -21.98
N ILE A 368 3.20 3.66 -21.60
CA ILE A 368 4.30 3.94 -20.68
C ILE A 368 3.75 4.08 -19.26
N PRO A 369 4.24 3.30 -18.27
CA PRO A 369 3.87 3.45 -16.87
C PRO A 369 4.08 4.87 -16.36
N LEU A 370 3.20 5.31 -15.45
CA LEU A 370 3.23 6.63 -14.83
C LEU A 370 3.71 6.56 -13.39
N VAL A 371 4.62 7.47 -13.02
CA VAL A 371 5.10 7.68 -11.66
C VAL A 371 4.69 9.07 -11.20
N PHE A 372 3.99 9.15 -10.08
CA PHE A 372 3.55 10.40 -9.46
C PHE A 372 4.34 10.66 -8.19
N LEU A 373 5.07 11.78 -8.15
CA LEU A 373 5.79 12.26 -6.98
C LEU A 373 4.99 13.42 -6.38
N GLN A 374 4.21 13.15 -5.32
CA GLN A 374 3.32 14.12 -4.73
C GLN A 374 4.03 15.01 -3.70
N ASN A 375 4.08 16.30 -3.99
CA ASN A 375 4.37 17.36 -3.03
C ASN A 375 3.44 18.54 -3.34
N ILE A 376 2.14 18.35 -3.08
CA ILE A 376 1.07 19.24 -3.53
C ILE A 376 0.33 19.89 -2.37
N THR A 377 0.24 21.20 -2.40
CA THR A 377 -0.54 21.99 -1.43
C THR A 377 -1.99 22.25 -1.88
N GLY A 378 -2.32 21.94 -3.14
CA GLY A 378 -3.65 22.06 -3.71
C GLY A 378 -3.66 22.78 -5.08
N PHE A 379 -4.85 22.96 -5.62
CA PHE A 379 -5.07 23.87 -6.74
C PHE A 379 -5.08 25.31 -6.23
N ILE A 380 -4.64 26.24 -7.07
CA ILE A 380 -4.67 27.66 -6.75
C ILE A 380 -6.11 28.12 -6.52
N VAL A 381 -6.30 28.99 -5.51
CA VAL A 381 -7.61 29.56 -5.18
C VAL A 381 -7.59 31.08 -5.37
N GLY A 382 -8.72 31.67 -5.67
CA GLY A 382 -8.89 33.11 -5.78
C GLY A 382 -9.75 33.51 -6.97
N ARG A 383 -10.39 34.68 -6.88
CA ARG A 383 -11.37 35.17 -7.87
C ARG A 383 -10.85 35.11 -9.31
N GLN A 384 -9.62 35.51 -9.53
CA GLN A 384 -8.99 35.51 -10.86
C GLN A 384 -8.92 34.10 -11.47
N TYR A 385 -8.57 33.12 -10.64
CA TYR A 385 -8.39 31.75 -11.09
C TYR A 385 -9.73 31.02 -11.31
N GLU A 386 -10.71 31.30 -10.43
CA GLU A 386 -12.07 30.79 -10.61
C GLU A 386 -12.70 31.32 -11.91
N HIS A 387 -12.57 32.63 -12.16
CA HIS A 387 -13.03 33.24 -13.42
C HIS A 387 -12.25 32.74 -14.66
N GLY A 388 -10.98 32.37 -14.48
CA GLY A 388 -10.12 31.78 -15.52
C GLY A 388 -10.45 30.30 -15.83
N GLY A 389 -11.25 29.65 -14.98
CA GLY A 389 -11.70 28.26 -15.23
C GLY A 389 -10.82 27.20 -14.58
N ILE A 390 -10.16 27.48 -13.45
CA ILE A 390 -9.32 26.50 -12.73
C ILE A 390 -10.07 25.19 -12.42
N ALA A 391 -11.37 25.26 -12.08
CA ALA A 391 -12.18 24.07 -11.84
C ALA A 391 -12.32 23.19 -13.10
N ARG A 392 -12.52 23.79 -14.28
CA ARG A 392 -12.58 23.08 -15.56
C ARG A 392 -11.23 22.44 -15.90
N ASP A 393 -10.15 23.19 -15.78
CA ASP A 393 -8.82 22.74 -16.18
C ASP A 393 -8.24 21.73 -15.18
N GLY A 394 -8.48 21.92 -13.89
CA GLY A 394 -8.17 20.92 -12.86
C GLY A 394 -8.95 19.62 -13.06
N ALA A 395 -10.24 19.70 -13.44
CA ALA A 395 -11.05 18.53 -13.75
C ALA A 395 -10.50 17.72 -14.93
N LYS A 396 -9.88 18.35 -15.93
CA LYS A 396 -9.20 17.65 -17.05
C LYS A 396 -8.06 16.76 -16.55
N MET A 397 -7.22 17.27 -15.66
CA MET A 397 -6.14 16.50 -15.05
C MET A 397 -6.68 15.30 -14.26
N VAL A 398 -7.67 15.55 -13.39
CA VAL A 398 -8.32 14.50 -12.60
C VAL A 398 -8.96 13.44 -13.50
N HIS A 399 -9.60 13.86 -14.59
CA HIS A 399 -10.21 12.96 -15.57
C HIS A 399 -9.15 12.12 -16.30
N ALA A 400 -8.03 12.73 -16.70
CA ALA A 400 -6.93 12.01 -17.35
C ALA A 400 -6.33 10.95 -16.41
N VAL A 401 -6.07 11.28 -15.14
CA VAL A 401 -5.56 10.34 -14.13
C VAL A 401 -6.54 9.19 -13.90
N ALA A 402 -7.85 9.48 -13.78
CA ALA A 402 -8.87 8.48 -13.49
C ALA A 402 -9.01 7.46 -14.63
N ASN A 403 -8.85 7.89 -15.88
CA ASN A 403 -9.00 7.03 -17.07
C ASN A 403 -7.67 6.43 -17.56
N ALA A 404 -6.54 6.76 -16.96
CA ALA A 404 -5.25 6.20 -17.35
C ALA A 404 -5.17 4.71 -16.97
N ASP A 405 -5.17 3.83 -17.96
CA ASP A 405 -5.14 2.36 -17.78
C ASP A 405 -3.72 1.76 -17.74
N VAL A 406 -2.67 2.58 -17.96
CA VAL A 406 -1.29 2.15 -17.72
C VAL A 406 -1.01 1.98 -16.22
N PRO A 407 -0.03 1.16 -15.83
CA PRO A 407 0.40 1.09 -14.43
C PRO A 407 0.72 2.48 -13.89
N LYS A 408 0.11 2.84 -12.76
CA LYS A 408 0.34 4.08 -12.02
C LYS A 408 0.98 3.74 -10.68
N LEU A 409 2.07 4.40 -10.35
CA LEU A 409 2.76 4.28 -9.07
C LEU A 409 2.85 5.66 -8.44
N THR A 410 2.54 5.77 -7.16
CA THR A 410 2.53 7.06 -6.46
C THR A 410 3.44 7.03 -5.24
N VAL A 411 4.24 8.06 -5.07
CA VAL A 411 5.02 8.31 -3.85
C VAL A 411 4.69 9.70 -3.33
N ILE A 412 4.16 9.77 -2.11
CA ILE A 412 3.94 11.05 -1.43
C ILE A 412 5.25 11.44 -0.75
N VAL A 413 5.97 12.37 -1.39
CA VAL A 413 7.31 12.80 -0.99
C VAL A 413 7.30 14.03 -0.08
N GLY A 414 6.13 14.63 0.11
CA GLY A 414 5.91 15.82 0.94
C GLY A 414 4.43 15.99 1.27
N GLY A 415 3.86 17.16 0.99
CA GLY A 415 2.43 17.43 1.20
C GLY A 415 1.53 16.73 0.19
N SER A 416 0.35 16.31 0.62
CA SER A 416 -0.73 15.82 -0.24
C SER A 416 -2.07 16.36 0.29
N TYR A 417 -2.53 17.47 -0.29
CA TYR A 417 -3.69 18.20 0.24
C TYR A 417 -4.82 18.34 -0.77
N GLY A 418 -6.05 18.13 -0.27
CA GLY A 418 -7.29 18.38 -0.99
C GLY A 418 -7.37 17.69 -2.34
N ALA A 419 -7.99 18.36 -3.33
CA ALA A 419 -8.14 17.82 -4.67
C ALA A 419 -6.82 17.67 -5.45
N GLY A 420 -5.73 18.28 -4.97
CA GLY A 420 -4.39 18.03 -5.48
C GLY A 420 -3.98 16.56 -5.38
N ASN A 421 -4.37 15.88 -4.28
CA ASN A 421 -4.21 14.44 -4.11
C ASN A 421 -4.87 13.66 -5.27
N TYR A 422 -6.05 14.09 -5.73
CA TYR A 422 -6.78 13.44 -6.81
C TYR A 422 -6.07 13.60 -8.16
N GLY A 423 -5.67 14.81 -8.49
CA GLY A 423 -4.92 15.09 -9.72
C GLY A 423 -3.55 14.42 -9.79
N MET A 424 -2.95 14.10 -8.64
CA MET A 424 -1.66 13.43 -8.52
C MET A 424 -1.78 11.93 -8.19
N CYS A 425 -2.87 11.30 -8.58
CA CYS A 425 -3.09 9.85 -8.43
C CYS A 425 -3.04 9.38 -6.96
N GLY A 426 -3.85 9.98 -6.09
CA GLY A 426 -4.04 9.48 -4.73
C GLY A 426 -4.75 8.12 -4.70
N ARG A 427 -4.92 7.55 -3.50
CA ARG A 427 -5.42 6.18 -3.28
C ARG A 427 -6.71 5.83 -4.06
N ALA A 428 -7.66 6.79 -4.13
CA ALA A 428 -8.94 6.59 -4.82
C ALA A 428 -8.84 6.54 -6.36
N TYR A 429 -7.68 6.90 -6.93
CA TYR A 429 -7.46 6.96 -8.39
C TYR A 429 -6.70 5.73 -8.93
N GLY A 430 -6.67 4.66 -8.17
CA GLY A 430 -6.20 3.35 -8.59
C GLY A 430 -4.71 3.28 -8.94
N PRO A 431 -3.79 3.83 -8.11
CA PRO A 431 -2.39 3.48 -8.27
C PRO A 431 -2.22 1.98 -7.97
N ARG A 432 -1.38 1.31 -8.75
CA ARG A 432 -0.99 -0.08 -8.47
C ARG A 432 -0.42 -0.20 -7.07
N LEU A 433 0.46 0.74 -6.71
CA LEU A 433 1.00 0.93 -5.36
C LEU A 433 1.13 2.41 -5.05
N LEU A 434 0.97 2.74 -3.78
CA LEU A 434 1.15 4.09 -3.23
C LEU A 434 1.94 4.02 -1.94
N TRP A 435 3.03 4.77 -1.87
CA TRP A 435 3.87 4.87 -0.67
C TRP A 435 3.95 6.30 -0.16
N MET A 436 4.36 6.42 1.09
CA MET A 436 4.64 7.71 1.72
C MET A 436 6.07 7.75 2.28
N TRP A 437 6.70 8.90 2.23
CA TRP A 437 7.94 9.13 2.98
C TRP A 437 7.64 9.49 4.44
N PRO A 438 8.61 9.32 5.38
CA PRO A 438 8.39 9.60 6.80
C PRO A 438 8.06 11.06 7.15
N ASN A 439 8.45 12.01 6.31
CA ASN A 439 8.15 13.44 6.43
C ASN A 439 6.82 13.84 5.78
N ALA A 440 6.18 12.95 5.03
CA ALA A 440 4.98 13.27 4.26
C ALA A 440 3.77 13.60 5.15
N LYS A 441 2.85 14.39 4.60
CA LYS A 441 1.59 14.76 5.24
C LYS A 441 0.45 14.57 4.25
N ILE A 442 -0.68 14.04 4.73
CA ILE A 442 -1.89 13.87 3.91
C ILE A 442 -3.12 14.35 4.66
N CYS A 443 -3.87 15.29 4.07
CA CYS A 443 -5.11 15.77 4.67
C CYS A 443 -5.91 16.64 3.66
N VAL A 444 -7.12 17.04 4.03
CA VAL A 444 -7.98 17.85 3.14
C VAL A 444 -7.42 19.26 2.92
N MET A 445 -6.73 19.83 3.94
CA MET A 445 -6.05 21.13 3.89
C MET A 445 -5.01 21.20 5.00
N GLY A 446 -4.09 22.15 4.95
CA GLY A 446 -3.09 22.34 6.01
C GLY A 446 -3.75 22.59 7.37
N GLY A 447 -3.15 22.07 8.46
CA GLY A 447 -3.72 22.14 9.82
C GLY A 447 -3.98 23.57 10.29
N GLU A 448 -3.09 24.51 10.00
CA GLU A 448 -3.26 25.94 10.31
C GLU A 448 -4.50 26.52 9.61
N GLN A 449 -4.63 26.27 8.31
CA GLN A 449 -5.78 26.74 7.53
C GLN A 449 -7.10 26.13 8.04
N ALA A 450 -7.09 24.84 8.38
CA ALA A 450 -8.25 24.17 8.94
C ALA A 450 -8.64 24.74 10.30
N ALA A 451 -7.66 24.99 11.16
CA ALA A 451 -7.87 25.59 12.48
C ALA A 451 -8.47 27.01 12.35
N ASP A 452 -7.95 27.83 11.41
CA ASP A 452 -8.47 29.17 11.17
C ASP A 452 -9.90 29.17 10.64
N VAL A 453 -10.20 28.33 9.66
CA VAL A 453 -11.56 28.21 9.08
C VAL A 453 -12.57 27.77 10.15
N LEU A 454 -12.27 26.68 10.85
CA LEU A 454 -13.19 26.09 11.84
C LEU A 454 -13.34 26.97 13.07
N ALA A 455 -12.26 27.60 13.55
CA ALA A 455 -12.32 28.58 14.63
C ALA A 455 -13.17 29.79 14.23
N THR A 456 -12.99 30.33 13.02
CA THR A 456 -13.78 31.46 12.52
C THR A 456 -15.29 31.15 12.50
N VAL A 457 -15.67 29.92 12.04
CA VAL A 457 -17.08 29.48 12.05
C VAL A 457 -17.62 29.45 13.47
N LYS A 458 -16.87 28.87 14.42
CA LYS A 458 -17.28 28.75 15.83
C LYS A 458 -17.33 30.10 16.53
N VAL A 459 -16.38 30.99 16.26
CA VAL A 459 -16.33 32.38 16.77
C VAL A 459 -17.58 33.12 16.31
N LYS A 460 -17.89 33.11 15.01
CA LYS A 460 -19.10 33.76 14.46
C LYS A 460 -20.40 33.24 15.09
N GLN A 461 -20.47 31.95 15.39
CA GLN A 461 -21.63 31.39 16.10
C GLN A 461 -21.76 31.92 17.52
N LEU A 462 -20.63 32.00 18.25
CA LEU A 462 -20.61 32.53 19.63
C LEU A 462 -20.87 34.04 19.69
N GLU A 463 -20.38 34.79 18.73
CA GLU A 463 -20.66 36.24 18.60
C GLU A 463 -22.14 36.52 18.32
N LYS A 464 -22.77 35.70 17.44
CA LYS A 464 -24.23 35.75 17.21
C LYS A 464 -25.03 35.44 18.48
N ALA A 465 -24.46 34.64 19.41
CA ALA A 465 -25.06 34.35 20.72
C ALA A 465 -24.70 35.41 21.79
N GLY A 466 -24.14 36.58 21.40
CA GLY A 466 -23.83 37.70 22.27
C GLY A 466 -22.54 37.56 23.08
N LYS A 467 -21.66 36.59 22.76
CA LYS A 467 -20.39 36.38 23.46
C LYS A 467 -19.25 37.07 22.68
N LYS A 468 -18.61 38.08 23.27
CA LYS A 468 -17.33 38.59 22.76
C LYS A 468 -16.19 37.70 23.23
N LEU A 469 -15.37 37.22 22.28
CA LEU A 469 -14.24 36.33 22.55
C LEU A 469 -12.93 37.12 22.57
N THR A 470 -12.06 36.81 23.53
CA THR A 470 -10.67 37.27 23.55
C THR A 470 -9.81 36.39 22.63
N GLN A 471 -8.63 36.88 22.24
CA GLN A 471 -7.68 36.12 21.41
C GLN A 471 -7.30 34.80 22.09
N GLU A 472 -7.08 34.77 23.39
CA GLU A 472 -6.79 33.58 24.17
C GLU A 472 -7.87 32.49 24.01
N LYS A 473 -9.16 32.90 24.06
CA LYS A 473 -10.27 31.96 23.82
C LYS A 473 -10.37 31.48 22.38
N ILE A 474 -9.96 32.29 21.42
CA ILE A 474 -9.86 31.85 20.02
C ILE A 474 -8.75 30.82 19.87
N ASP A 475 -7.60 31.04 20.51
CA ASP A 475 -6.46 30.12 20.48
C ASP A 475 -6.78 28.79 21.21
N GLU A 476 -7.54 28.85 22.32
CA GLU A 476 -8.09 27.63 22.97
C GLU A 476 -9.02 26.82 22.06
N ILE A 477 -9.76 27.47 21.17
CA ILE A 477 -10.61 26.80 20.19
C ILE A 477 -9.78 26.22 19.04
N ARG A 478 -8.71 26.92 18.61
CA ARG A 478 -7.84 26.51 17.50
C ARG A 478 -6.96 25.30 17.85
N LYS A 479 -6.39 25.29 19.05
CA LYS A 479 -5.39 24.30 19.46
C LYS A 479 -5.86 22.84 19.30
N PRO A 480 -7.02 22.41 19.81
CA PRO A 480 -7.47 21.03 19.63
C PRO A 480 -7.68 20.64 18.15
N ILE A 481 -8.06 21.61 17.31
CA ILE A 481 -8.25 21.38 15.87
C ILE A 481 -6.89 21.16 15.22
N LEU A 482 -5.92 22.01 15.54
CA LEU A 482 -4.56 21.91 15.02
C LEU A 482 -3.92 20.58 15.44
N ASP A 483 -3.98 20.24 16.73
CA ASP A 483 -3.43 18.98 17.26
C ASP A 483 -4.05 17.76 16.56
N LYS A 484 -5.37 17.77 16.34
CA LYS A 484 -6.06 16.71 15.61
C LYS A 484 -5.58 16.59 14.16
N TYR A 485 -5.49 17.70 13.43
CA TYR A 485 -5.04 17.70 12.04
C TYR A 485 -3.57 17.25 11.91
N GLU A 486 -2.70 17.68 12.83
CA GLU A 486 -1.30 17.22 12.86
C GLU A 486 -1.18 15.71 13.09
N GLN A 487 -1.98 15.17 13.99
CA GLN A 487 -2.03 13.73 14.24
C GLN A 487 -2.56 12.95 13.02
N GLU A 488 -3.71 13.38 12.46
CA GLU A 488 -4.39 12.69 11.37
C GLU A 488 -3.66 12.84 10.03
N ALA A 489 -2.87 13.89 9.83
CA ALA A 489 -2.07 14.10 8.64
C ALA A 489 -0.78 13.25 8.61
N SER A 490 -0.41 12.63 9.71
CA SER A 490 0.83 11.84 9.84
C SER A 490 0.85 10.64 8.90
N PRO A 491 2.00 10.30 8.28
CA PRO A 491 2.13 9.09 7.46
C PRO A 491 1.86 7.80 8.27
N TYR A 492 2.11 7.82 9.58
CA TYR A 492 1.83 6.68 10.45
C TYR A 492 0.33 6.51 10.72
N TYR A 493 -0.43 7.60 10.78
CA TYR A 493 -1.89 7.54 10.87
C TYR A 493 -2.51 7.01 9.58
N SER A 494 -1.98 7.44 8.43
CA SER A 494 -2.34 6.99 7.09
C SER A 494 -2.09 5.49 6.91
N THR A 495 -0.86 5.05 7.11
CA THR A 495 -0.44 3.67 6.86
C THR A 495 -1.13 2.67 7.81
N ALA A 496 -1.38 3.07 9.07
CA ALA A 496 -2.15 2.26 10.01
C ALA A 496 -3.57 1.94 9.49
N ARG A 497 -4.13 2.84 8.67
CA ARG A 497 -5.49 2.73 8.08
C ARG A 497 -5.49 2.28 6.62
N LEU A 498 -4.33 1.88 6.09
CA LEU A 498 -4.15 1.45 4.70
C LEU A 498 -4.61 2.50 3.67
N TRP A 499 -4.33 3.78 3.93
CA TRP A 499 -4.47 4.83 2.92
C TRP A 499 -3.32 4.81 1.91
N ASP A 500 -2.25 4.09 2.24
CA ASP A 500 -1.08 3.79 1.44
C ASP A 500 -0.71 2.29 1.58
N ASP A 501 0.28 1.86 0.83
CA ASP A 501 0.82 0.50 0.87
C ASP A 501 2.09 0.40 1.75
N GLY A 502 2.51 1.52 2.37
CA GLY A 502 3.59 1.58 3.33
C GLY A 502 4.31 2.91 3.40
N VAL A 503 4.93 3.18 4.56
CA VAL A 503 5.91 4.25 4.72
C VAL A 503 7.28 3.66 4.40
N ILE A 504 8.04 4.34 3.52
CA ILE A 504 9.29 3.84 2.97
C ILE A 504 10.46 4.78 3.26
N ASP A 505 11.66 4.24 3.28
CA ASP A 505 12.89 5.03 3.27
C ASP A 505 13.01 5.75 1.92
N PRO A 506 13.20 7.08 1.87
CA PRO A 506 13.34 7.82 0.61
C PRO A 506 14.40 7.27 -0.34
N ALA A 507 15.51 6.74 0.16
CA ALA A 507 16.57 6.15 -0.66
C ALA A 507 16.14 4.84 -1.35
N GLU A 508 15.13 4.12 -0.82
CA GLU A 508 14.60 2.89 -1.41
C GLU A 508 13.57 3.16 -2.54
N THR A 509 13.23 4.43 -2.79
CA THR A 509 12.16 4.80 -3.73
C THR A 509 12.38 4.23 -5.13
N ARG A 510 13.62 4.29 -5.65
CA ARG A 510 13.99 3.75 -6.97
C ARG A 510 13.69 2.26 -7.07
N ASP A 511 14.13 1.47 -6.08
CA ASP A 511 14.01 0.02 -6.09
C ASP A 511 12.54 -0.42 -5.96
N LEU A 512 11.79 0.24 -5.08
CA LEU A 512 10.36 -0.04 -4.91
C LEU A 512 9.55 0.32 -6.15
N LEU A 513 9.87 1.43 -6.83
CA LEU A 513 9.27 1.76 -8.13
C LEU A 513 9.62 0.72 -9.19
N GLY A 514 10.87 0.27 -9.26
CA GLY A 514 11.31 -0.79 -10.17
C GLY A 514 10.57 -2.10 -9.96
N LEU A 515 10.43 -2.53 -8.71
CA LEU A 515 9.65 -3.73 -8.33
C LEU A 515 8.17 -3.56 -8.67
N GLY A 516 7.59 -2.41 -8.38
CA GLY A 516 6.19 -2.10 -8.70
C GLY A 516 5.91 -2.12 -10.21
N ILE A 517 6.82 -1.59 -11.03
CA ILE A 517 6.73 -1.66 -12.49
C ILE A 517 6.85 -3.12 -12.96
N ALA A 518 7.88 -3.85 -12.52
CA ALA A 518 8.10 -5.25 -12.91
C ALA A 518 6.87 -6.10 -12.61
N MET A 519 6.33 -5.99 -11.39
CA MET A 519 5.11 -6.67 -10.95
C MET A 519 3.91 -6.32 -11.85
N SER A 520 3.73 -5.05 -12.18
CA SER A 520 2.59 -4.58 -12.97
C SER A 520 2.56 -5.14 -14.40
N LEU A 521 3.70 -5.52 -14.94
CA LEU A 521 3.83 -6.09 -16.29
C LEU A 521 3.35 -7.54 -16.40
N ASN A 522 2.93 -8.20 -15.33
CA ASN A 522 2.22 -9.49 -15.43
C ASN A 522 0.79 -9.32 -15.95
N ALA A 523 0.24 -8.12 -15.93
CA ALA A 523 -1.04 -7.77 -16.55
C ALA A 523 -0.83 -7.07 -17.89
N ASP A 524 -1.77 -7.29 -18.82
CA ASP A 524 -1.80 -6.53 -20.07
C ASP A 524 -2.08 -5.06 -19.81
N ILE A 525 -1.50 -4.19 -20.65
CA ILE A 525 -1.87 -2.78 -20.69
C ILE A 525 -2.90 -2.61 -21.83
N PRO A 526 -4.18 -2.36 -21.50
CA PRO A 526 -5.24 -2.24 -22.50
C PRO A 526 -5.05 -1.00 -23.38
N ASP A 527 -5.80 -0.97 -24.48
CA ASP A 527 -5.87 0.22 -25.32
C ASP A 527 -6.66 1.30 -24.61
N GLN A 528 -6.07 2.50 -24.57
CA GLN A 528 -6.60 3.62 -23.82
C GLN A 528 -7.92 4.13 -24.38
N LYS A 529 -8.89 4.38 -23.49
CA LYS A 529 -10.15 5.06 -23.80
C LYS A 529 -10.36 6.19 -22.81
N TYR A 530 -10.54 7.40 -23.32
CA TYR A 530 -10.91 8.56 -22.53
C TYR A 530 -12.41 8.88 -22.69
N GLY A 531 -13.03 9.38 -21.62
CA GLY A 531 -14.34 9.97 -21.69
C GLY A 531 -14.28 11.41 -22.26
N VAL A 532 -15.35 12.16 -22.09
CA VAL A 532 -15.45 13.54 -22.59
C VAL A 532 -14.75 14.51 -21.64
N PHE A 533 -13.75 15.22 -22.12
CA PHE A 533 -13.15 16.36 -21.42
C PHE A 533 -14.00 17.61 -21.62
N ARG A 534 -14.29 18.34 -20.55
CA ARG A 534 -14.95 19.63 -20.64
C ARG A 534 -13.98 20.70 -21.17
N MET A 535 -14.34 21.40 -22.24
CA MET A 535 -13.54 22.45 -22.85
C MET A 535 -13.83 23.84 -22.27
#